data_cc81907f5c1d527dbe280ebf5a9f3a72
#
_entry.id   cc81907f5c1d527dbe280ebf5a9f3a72
#
_cell.length_a   1.000
_cell.length_b   1.000
_cell.length_c   1.000
_cell.angle_alpha   90.00
_cell.angle_beta   90.00
_cell.angle_gamma   90.00
#
_symmetry.space_group_name_H-M   'P 1'
#
loop_
_entity.id
_entity.type
_entity.pdbx_description
1 polymer ?
#
loop_
_entity_poly.entity_id
_entity_poly.type
_entity_poly.pdbx_seq_one_letter_code
_entity_poly.pdbx_strand_id
1 'polypeptide(L)'
;MNRLSKGCTRGQALVMFVLVAAVLIMVLGLAIDASGGWWKSQRQNDAIEIAKEAALSRCNEIKFDDTDSTRALDEVVYSSLAENLSDLEGSEVSVTSWEVSAAKAGSMNRLIGVEVTVTGTYKCVFAQTFGFGSVPVKNTIIFTINPYSSTEVWRQNTAGHGCKLVKSADKAVGQETYTTLDATSDISEALSDAIDKGLAELS
;
A
#
# COMPACT_ATOMS: atom_id res chain seq x y z
N MET A 1 -38.30 -45.00 46.90
CA MET A 1 -38.22 -45.19 45.42
C MET A 1 -37.84 -43.85 44.78
N ASN A 2 -36.56 -43.65 44.42
CA ASN A 2 -36.13 -42.58 43.53
C ASN A 2 -34.70 -42.90 43.03
N ARG A 3 -34.60 -43.73 42.00
CA ARG A 3 -33.33 -44.08 41.33
C ARG A 3 -33.35 -43.81 39.81
N LEU A 4 -34.01 -42.77 39.36
CA LEU A 4 -34.17 -42.53 37.92
C LEU A 4 -33.55 -41.23 37.39
N SER A 5 -32.69 -40.52 38.12
CA SER A 5 -32.17 -39.23 37.62
C SER A 5 -30.64 -39.14 37.41
N LYS A 6 -29.86 -40.18 37.70
CA LYS A 6 -28.39 -40.11 37.60
C LYS A 6 -27.80 -40.51 36.23
N GLY A 7 -28.60 -41.06 35.31
CA GLY A 7 -28.13 -41.45 33.99
C GLY A 7 -28.22 -40.35 32.93
N CYS A 8 -29.14 -39.39 33.08
CA CYS A 8 -29.39 -38.36 32.08
C CYS A 8 -28.35 -37.22 32.08
N THR A 9 -27.74 -36.92 33.23
CA THR A 9 -26.79 -35.84 33.39
C THR A 9 -25.44 -36.06 32.73
N ARG A 10 -24.98 -37.33 32.64
CA ARG A 10 -23.69 -37.64 32.00
C ARG A 10 -23.74 -37.54 30.48
N GLY A 11 -24.83 -37.93 29.83
CA GLY A 11 -25.03 -37.76 28.38
C GLY A 11 -25.18 -36.29 27.98
N GLN A 12 -25.86 -35.49 28.79
CA GLN A 12 -26.05 -34.06 28.54
C GLN A 12 -24.72 -33.31 28.68
N ALA A 13 -23.87 -33.64 29.66
CA ALA A 13 -22.56 -33.02 29.81
C ALA A 13 -21.64 -33.29 28.62
N LEU A 14 -21.68 -34.50 28.05
CA LEU A 14 -20.89 -34.85 26.86
C LEU A 14 -21.33 -34.08 25.63
N VAL A 15 -22.64 -33.91 25.40
CA VAL A 15 -23.18 -33.12 24.29
C VAL A 15 -22.78 -31.66 24.44
N MET A 16 -22.91 -31.10 25.64
CA MET A 16 -22.49 -29.70 25.92
C MET A 16 -20.99 -29.54 25.70
N PHE A 17 -20.16 -30.48 26.10
CA PHE A 17 -18.71 -30.43 25.87
C PHE A 17 -18.37 -30.41 24.36
N VAL A 18 -19.01 -31.28 23.56
CA VAL A 18 -18.80 -31.29 22.10
C VAL A 18 -19.20 -29.99 21.44
N LEU A 19 -20.33 -29.42 21.85
CA LEU A 19 -20.78 -28.12 21.30
C LEU A 19 -19.82 -26.99 21.66
N VAL A 20 -19.37 -26.93 22.91
CA VAL A 20 -18.41 -25.92 23.35
C VAL A 20 -17.06 -26.10 22.63
N ALA A 21 -16.58 -27.33 22.49
CA ALA A 21 -15.36 -27.61 21.75
C ALA A 21 -15.45 -27.18 20.28
N ALA A 22 -16.57 -27.45 19.61
CA ALA A 22 -16.80 -27.01 18.22
C ALA A 22 -16.78 -25.48 18.08
N VAL A 23 -17.42 -24.76 19.01
CA VAL A 23 -17.40 -23.29 19.01
C VAL A 23 -15.98 -22.77 19.26
N LEU A 24 -15.23 -23.35 20.19
CA LEU A 24 -13.86 -22.94 20.45
C LEU A 24 -12.95 -23.14 19.23
N ILE A 25 -13.06 -24.27 18.53
CA ILE A 25 -12.30 -24.53 17.29
C ILE A 25 -12.66 -23.51 16.22
N MET A 26 -13.92 -23.15 16.08
CA MET A 26 -14.37 -22.12 15.13
C MET A 26 -13.76 -20.74 15.45
N VAL A 27 -13.80 -20.32 16.72
CA VAL A 27 -13.24 -19.04 17.17
C VAL A 27 -11.72 -18.99 16.95
N LEU A 28 -11.02 -20.07 17.28
CA LEU A 28 -9.58 -20.18 17.05
C LEU A 28 -9.24 -20.12 15.56
N GLY A 29 -10.01 -20.81 14.70
CA GLY A 29 -9.83 -20.75 13.25
C GLY A 29 -10.00 -19.34 12.68
N LEU A 30 -11.05 -18.62 13.11
CA LEU A 30 -11.23 -17.22 12.70
C LEU A 30 -10.11 -16.30 13.22
N ALA A 31 -9.60 -16.55 14.41
CA ALA A 31 -8.47 -15.77 14.94
C ALA A 31 -7.19 -15.99 14.12
N ILE A 32 -6.94 -17.21 13.62
CA ILE A 32 -5.82 -17.52 12.73
C ILE A 32 -5.97 -16.77 11.40
N ASP A 33 -7.15 -16.80 10.78
CA ASP A 33 -7.39 -16.09 9.52
C ASP A 33 -7.27 -14.58 9.68
N ALA A 34 -7.79 -14.01 10.77
CA ALA A 34 -7.66 -12.58 11.06
C ALA A 34 -6.18 -12.17 11.24
N SER A 35 -5.40 -12.98 11.98
CA SER A 35 -3.97 -12.72 12.19
C SER A 35 -3.18 -12.84 10.88
N GLY A 36 -3.51 -13.77 10.01
CA GLY A 36 -2.90 -13.93 8.70
C GLY A 36 -3.16 -12.73 7.77
N GLY A 37 -4.39 -12.24 7.73
CA GLY A 37 -4.75 -11.02 6.99
C GLY A 37 -4.02 -9.78 7.51
N TRP A 38 -3.94 -9.62 8.84
CA TRP A 38 -3.20 -8.54 9.46
C TRP A 38 -1.69 -8.61 9.17
N TRP A 39 -1.10 -9.81 9.25
CA TRP A 39 0.31 -10.00 8.93
C TRP A 39 0.62 -9.66 7.46
N LYS A 40 -0.25 -10.04 6.52
CA LYS A 40 -0.12 -9.64 5.11
C LYS A 40 -0.16 -8.12 4.95
N SER A 41 -1.07 -7.44 5.65
CA SER A 41 -1.16 -5.98 5.65
C SER A 41 0.11 -5.32 6.17
N GLN A 42 0.67 -5.81 7.28
CA GLN A 42 1.93 -5.29 7.82
C GLN A 42 3.09 -5.47 6.83
N ARG A 43 3.19 -6.64 6.22
CA ARG A 43 4.24 -6.90 5.23
C ARG A 43 4.13 -5.97 4.01
N GLN A 44 2.92 -5.64 3.56
CA GLN A 44 2.73 -4.65 2.50
C GLN A 44 3.16 -3.25 2.95
N ASN A 45 2.81 -2.84 4.17
CA ASN A 45 3.23 -1.56 4.73
C ASN A 45 4.76 -1.48 4.84
N ASP A 46 5.40 -2.50 5.36
CA ASP A 46 6.86 -2.55 5.48
C ASP A 46 7.53 -2.43 4.11
N ALA A 47 7.01 -3.12 3.10
CA ALA A 47 7.53 -3.03 1.74
C ALA A 47 7.35 -1.62 1.13
N ILE A 48 6.23 -0.95 1.39
CA ILE A 48 6.00 0.43 0.93
C ILE A 48 6.95 1.41 1.66
N GLU A 49 7.20 1.23 2.97
CA GLU A 49 8.17 2.05 3.70
C GLU A 49 9.60 1.85 3.17
N ILE A 50 10.01 0.63 2.83
CA ILE A 50 11.30 0.35 2.19
C ILE A 50 11.37 1.04 0.81
N ALA A 51 10.30 0.97 0.02
CA ALA A 51 10.23 1.63 -1.28
C ALA A 51 10.30 3.15 -1.16
N LYS A 52 9.69 3.74 -0.14
CA LYS A 52 9.79 5.15 0.20
C LYS A 52 11.25 5.54 0.53
N GLU A 53 11.95 4.76 1.36
CA GLU A 53 13.37 5.01 1.66
C GLU A 53 14.26 4.88 0.41
N ALA A 54 13.96 3.94 -0.48
CA ALA A 54 14.63 3.82 -1.78
C ALA A 54 14.40 5.06 -2.65
N ALA A 55 13.16 5.57 -2.71
CA ALA A 55 12.83 6.80 -3.41
C ALA A 55 13.56 8.02 -2.83
N LEU A 56 13.59 8.16 -1.51
CA LEU A 56 14.30 9.24 -0.82
C LEU A 56 15.82 9.22 -1.08
N SER A 57 16.43 8.03 -1.11
CA SER A 57 17.86 7.89 -1.37
C SER A 57 18.23 8.21 -2.82
N ARG A 58 17.37 7.92 -3.78
CA ARG A 58 17.61 8.10 -5.21
C ARG A 58 17.04 9.41 -5.79
N CYS A 59 16.23 10.14 -5.05
CA CYS A 59 15.58 11.36 -5.56
C CYS A 59 16.59 12.41 -6.07
N ASN A 60 17.79 12.47 -5.47
CA ASN A 60 18.84 13.39 -5.91
C ASN A 60 19.52 12.97 -7.22
N GLU A 61 19.58 11.66 -7.51
CA GLU A 61 20.10 11.15 -8.79
C GLU A 61 19.08 11.37 -9.90
N ILE A 62 17.81 11.09 -9.62
CA ILE A 62 16.69 11.21 -10.57
C ILE A 62 16.48 12.66 -11.02
N LYS A 63 16.81 13.65 -10.20
CA LYS A 63 16.64 15.08 -10.54
C LYS A 63 17.42 15.53 -11.77
N PHE A 64 18.50 14.82 -12.14
CA PHE A 64 19.34 15.12 -13.30
C PHE A 64 18.85 14.46 -14.58
N ASP A 65 17.89 13.53 -14.48
CA ASP A 65 17.31 12.90 -15.65
C ASP A 65 16.21 13.83 -16.21
N ASP A 66 16.57 14.58 -17.25
CA ASP A 66 15.81 15.74 -17.78
C ASP A 66 14.48 15.35 -18.44
N THR A 67 14.18 14.07 -18.66
CA THR A 67 13.08 13.70 -19.54
C THR A 67 11.80 13.35 -18.81
N ASP A 68 11.87 12.66 -17.67
CA ASP A 68 10.67 12.27 -16.91
C ASP A 68 11.02 11.82 -15.48
N SER A 69 11.28 12.78 -14.60
CA SER A 69 11.68 12.54 -13.23
C SER A 69 10.64 11.80 -12.39
N THR A 70 9.36 12.05 -12.66
CA THR A 70 8.26 11.40 -11.95
C THR A 70 8.14 9.94 -12.37
N ARG A 71 8.30 9.64 -13.64
CA ARG A 71 8.33 8.26 -14.13
C ARG A 71 9.51 7.48 -13.58
N ALA A 72 10.71 8.05 -13.60
CA ALA A 72 11.90 7.43 -13.05
C ALA A 72 11.73 7.12 -11.54
N LEU A 73 11.06 8.00 -10.80
CA LEU A 73 10.74 7.80 -9.39
C LEU A 73 9.74 6.65 -9.19
N ASP A 74 8.68 6.61 -9.99
CA ASP A 74 7.70 5.52 -9.97
C ASP A 74 8.35 4.15 -10.24
N GLU A 75 9.30 4.09 -11.18
CA GLU A 75 10.08 2.89 -11.48
C GLU A 75 10.95 2.44 -10.29
N VAL A 76 11.58 3.36 -9.58
CA VAL A 76 12.37 3.07 -8.37
C VAL A 76 11.48 2.51 -7.26
N VAL A 77 10.34 3.16 -7.00
CA VAL A 77 9.37 2.71 -6.00
C VAL A 77 8.85 1.33 -6.35
N TYR A 78 8.43 1.12 -7.60
CA TYR A 78 7.87 -0.14 -8.06
C TYR A 78 8.89 -1.28 -8.02
N SER A 79 10.13 -1.05 -8.48
CA SER A 79 11.19 -2.07 -8.43
C SER A 79 11.52 -2.49 -7.01
N SER A 80 11.58 -1.53 -6.08
CA SER A 80 11.76 -1.83 -4.65
C SER A 80 10.60 -2.65 -4.08
N LEU A 81 9.35 -2.35 -4.46
CA LEU A 81 8.19 -3.16 -4.08
C LEU A 81 8.29 -4.58 -4.64
N ALA A 82 8.69 -4.74 -5.91
CA ALA A 82 8.83 -6.03 -6.56
C ALA A 82 9.90 -6.91 -5.89
N GLU A 83 10.97 -6.31 -5.41
CA GLU A 83 12.03 -7.02 -4.66
C GLU A 83 11.59 -7.46 -3.26
N ASN A 84 10.73 -6.70 -2.59
CA ASN A 84 10.35 -6.92 -1.20
C ASN A 84 9.01 -7.64 -1.00
N LEU A 85 8.15 -7.71 -2.04
CA LEU A 85 6.88 -8.43 -2.02
C LEU A 85 6.93 -9.67 -2.89
N SER A 86 7.07 -10.84 -2.27
CA SER A 86 7.12 -12.14 -2.97
C SER A 86 5.80 -12.54 -3.64
N ASP A 87 4.69 -11.90 -3.27
CA ASP A 87 3.34 -12.16 -3.79
C ASP A 87 2.79 -10.99 -4.64
N LEU A 88 3.68 -10.18 -5.20
CA LEU A 88 3.29 -9.02 -6.02
C LEU A 88 2.52 -9.43 -7.29
N GLU A 89 2.76 -10.64 -7.82
CA GLU A 89 2.05 -11.13 -9.01
C GLU A 89 0.52 -11.16 -8.83
N GLY A 90 0.06 -11.55 -7.64
CA GLY A 90 -1.37 -11.59 -7.30
C GLY A 90 -1.92 -10.28 -6.74
N SER A 91 -1.15 -9.19 -6.79
CA SER A 91 -1.51 -7.90 -6.23
C SER A 91 -1.65 -6.84 -7.33
N GLU A 92 -2.52 -5.87 -7.11
CA GLU A 92 -2.56 -4.63 -7.89
C GLU A 92 -1.69 -3.60 -7.19
N VAL A 93 -0.85 -2.91 -7.95
CA VAL A 93 0.01 -1.82 -7.48
C VAL A 93 -0.28 -0.57 -8.28
N SER A 94 -0.44 0.54 -7.60
CA SER A 94 -0.52 1.87 -8.21
C SER A 94 0.48 2.78 -7.52
N VAL A 95 1.39 3.33 -8.28
CA VAL A 95 2.31 4.38 -7.83
C VAL A 95 1.97 5.63 -8.62
N THR A 96 1.67 6.71 -7.94
CA THR A 96 1.34 8.01 -8.55
C THR A 96 2.28 9.04 -7.99
N SER A 97 3.04 9.69 -8.84
CA SER A 97 3.91 10.80 -8.46
C SER A 97 3.48 12.08 -9.17
N TRP A 98 3.55 13.19 -8.44
CA TRP A 98 3.23 14.53 -8.92
C TRP A 98 4.27 15.51 -8.49
N GLU A 99 4.85 16.22 -9.46
CA GLU A 99 5.89 17.22 -9.23
C GLU A 99 5.34 18.62 -9.35
N VAL A 100 5.69 19.46 -8.39
CA VAL A 100 5.40 20.90 -8.38
C VAL A 100 6.69 21.68 -8.14
N SER A 101 6.86 22.77 -8.85
CA SER A 101 7.94 23.72 -8.60
C SER A 101 7.39 24.90 -7.81
N ALA A 102 7.92 25.12 -6.60
CA ALA A 102 7.62 26.30 -5.81
C ALA A 102 8.67 27.36 -6.10
N ALA A 103 8.31 28.41 -6.83
CA ALA A 103 9.17 29.57 -7.02
C ALA A 103 9.04 30.48 -5.80
N LYS A 104 10.08 30.56 -4.98
CA LYS A 104 10.23 31.59 -3.97
C LYS A 104 11.38 32.51 -4.37
N ALA A 105 11.25 33.81 -4.11
CA ALA A 105 12.31 34.76 -4.42
C ALA A 105 13.67 34.33 -3.87
N GLY A 106 14.56 33.88 -4.75
CA GLY A 106 15.93 33.48 -4.44
C GLY A 106 16.19 31.99 -4.14
N SER A 107 15.16 31.14 -4.12
CA SER A 107 15.34 29.69 -4.05
C SER A 107 14.26 28.98 -4.85
N MET A 108 14.65 27.99 -5.62
CA MET A 108 13.70 27.11 -6.31
C MET A 108 13.59 25.81 -5.53
N ASN A 109 12.45 25.62 -4.90
CA ASN A 109 12.13 24.39 -4.23
C ASN A 109 11.29 23.52 -5.17
N ARG A 110 11.66 22.27 -5.29
CA ARG A 110 10.94 21.25 -6.01
C ARG A 110 10.31 20.33 -4.97
N LEU A 111 9.04 20.06 -5.10
CA LEU A 111 8.33 19.11 -4.28
C LEU A 111 7.73 18.02 -5.14
N ILE A 112 7.97 16.77 -4.80
CA ILE A 112 7.33 15.62 -5.43
C ILE A 112 6.48 14.94 -4.37
N GLY A 113 5.18 14.86 -4.62
CA GLY A 113 4.28 14.02 -3.86
C GLY A 113 4.22 12.63 -4.49
N VAL A 114 4.22 11.60 -3.68
CA VAL A 114 4.12 10.20 -4.12
C VAL A 114 3.04 9.49 -3.33
N GLU A 115 2.11 8.86 -4.02
CA GLU A 115 1.09 7.98 -3.47
C GLU A 115 1.36 6.55 -3.95
N VAL A 116 1.54 5.64 -3.00
CA VAL A 116 1.75 4.22 -3.27
C VAL A 116 0.58 3.44 -2.70
N THR A 117 -0.12 2.71 -3.56
CA THR A 117 -1.21 1.82 -3.16
C THR A 117 -0.90 0.40 -3.59
N VAL A 118 -0.97 -0.53 -2.65
CA VAL A 118 -0.87 -1.96 -2.90
C VAL A 118 -2.15 -2.63 -2.45
N THR A 119 -2.81 -3.33 -3.37
CA THR A 119 -4.03 -4.09 -3.11
C THR A 119 -3.79 -5.55 -3.42
N GLY A 120 -4.09 -6.41 -2.46
CA GLY A 120 -3.96 -7.86 -2.62
C GLY A 120 -5.09 -8.59 -1.90
N THR A 121 -5.06 -9.90 -1.92
CA THR A 121 -6.02 -10.75 -1.22
C THR A 121 -5.31 -11.73 -0.30
N TYR A 122 -5.82 -11.89 0.91
CA TYR A 122 -5.43 -12.97 1.81
C TYR A 122 -6.41 -14.13 1.67
N LYS A 123 -5.92 -15.33 1.36
CA LYS A 123 -6.75 -16.54 1.28
C LYS A 123 -6.97 -17.10 2.68
N CYS A 124 -8.24 -17.15 3.10
CA CYS A 124 -8.62 -17.70 4.38
C CYS A 124 -8.50 -19.24 4.37
N VAL A 125 -8.07 -19.81 5.49
CA VAL A 125 -7.96 -21.26 5.68
C VAL A 125 -9.20 -21.81 6.35
N PHE A 126 -9.65 -21.20 7.44
CA PHE A 126 -10.78 -21.65 8.23
C PHE A 126 -12.09 -21.00 7.82
N ALA A 127 -12.10 -19.70 7.52
CA ALA A 127 -13.29 -18.98 7.10
C ALA A 127 -13.82 -19.48 5.76
N GLN A 128 -12.99 -20.10 4.92
CA GLN A 128 -13.41 -20.76 3.69
C GLN A 128 -14.50 -21.82 3.93
N THR A 129 -14.46 -22.54 5.05
CA THR A 129 -15.49 -23.52 5.44
C THR A 129 -16.87 -22.89 5.61
N PHE A 130 -16.92 -21.58 5.86
CA PHE A 130 -18.15 -20.79 6.02
C PHE A 130 -18.50 -19.94 4.79
N GLY A 131 -17.79 -20.17 3.66
CA GLY A 131 -18.03 -19.45 2.41
C GLY A 131 -17.20 -18.17 2.22
N PHE A 132 -16.31 -17.83 3.16
CA PHE A 132 -15.40 -16.68 3.07
C PHE A 132 -14.02 -17.12 2.59
N GLY A 133 -13.85 -17.21 1.27
CA GLY A 133 -12.61 -17.75 0.67
C GLY A 133 -11.40 -16.82 0.75
N SER A 134 -11.61 -15.50 0.78
CA SER A 134 -10.53 -14.50 0.81
C SER A 134 -10.97 -13.18 1.40
N VAL A 135 -10.02 -12.43 1.94
CA VAL A 135 -10.21 -11.07 2.46
C VAL A 135 -9.32 -10.12 1.65
N PRO A 136 -9.86 -9.01 1.11
CA PRO A 136 -9.06 -8.00 0.44
C PRO A 136 -8.18 -7.27 1.48
N VAL A 137 -6.94 -7.00 1.10
CA VAL A 137 -5.98 -6.21 1.88
C VAL A 137 -5.53 -5.06 1.00
N LYS A 138 -5.71 -3.84 1.48
CA LYS A 138 -5.30 -2.62 0.78
C LYS A 138 -4.51 -1.73 1.73
N ASN A 139 -3.35 -1.28 1.29
CA ASN A 139 -2.53 -0.32 1.98
C ASN A 139 -2.18 0.83 1.04
N THR A 140 -2.23 2.05 1.57
CA THR A 140 -1.87 3.26 0.84
C THR A 140 -0.99 4.11 1.75
N ILE A 141 0.16 4.53 1.22
CA ILE A 141 1.07 5.47 1.90
C ILE A 141 1.31 6.64 0.96
N ILE A 142 1.22 7.85 1.51
CA ILE A 142 1.48 9.09 0.81
C ILE A 142 2.65 9.78 1.50
N PHE A 143 3.61 10.24 0.73
CA PHE A 143 4.77 10.96 1.24
C PHE A 143 5.22 12.02 0.24
N THR A 144 5.95 13.00 0.73
CA THR A 144 6.52 14.07 -0.08
C THR A 144 8.03 13.99 -0.05
N ILE A 145 8.66 14.32 -1.17
CA ILE A 145 10.10 14.38 -1.35
C ILE A 145 10.46 15.80 -1.77
N ASN A 146 11.41 16.39 -1.07
CA ASN A 146 12.01 17.66 -1.47
C ASN A 146 13.47 17.41 -1.88
N PRO A 147 13.75 17.15 -3.16
CA PRO A 147 15.12 16.94 -3.61
C PRO A 147 15.87 18.26 -3.52
N TYR A 148 16.88 18.32 -2.67
CA TYR A 148 17.73 19.49 -2.53
C TYR A 148 18.53 19.75 -3.81
N SER A 149 18.47 20.97 -4.33
CA SER A 149 19.27 21.39 -5.47
C SER A 149 20.01 22.67 -5.18
N SER A 150 21.33 22.61 -5.21
CA SER A 150 22.20 23.79 -4.96
C SER A 150 22.56 24.57 -6.21
N THR A 151 22.41 24.04 -7.42
CA THR A 151 23.15 24.60 -8.58
C THR A 151 22.48 24.56 -9.94
N GLU A 152 21.20 24.16 -10.10
CA GLU A 152 20.74 23.91 -11.44
C GLU A 152 19.56 24.72 -11.93
N VAL A 153 19.60 24.97 -13.23
CA VAL A 153 18.56 25.63 -14.01
C VAL A 153 17.33 24.73 -14.04
N TRP A 154 16.49 24.90 -13.06
CA TRP A 154 15.18 24.28 -13.05
C TRP A 154 14.33 24.88 -14.14
N ARG A 155 13.49 24.09 -14.75
CA ARG A 155 12.45 24.60 -15.64
C ARG A 155 11.62 25.61 -14.86
N GLN A 156 11.82 26.88 -15.14
CA GLN A 156 11.02 27.96 -14.58
C GLN A 156 9.58 27.76 -15.02
N ASN A 157 8.63 27.78 -14.08
CA ASN A 157 7.20 27.75 -14.35
C ASN A 157 6.69 26.53 -15.11
N THR A 158 7.10 25.32 -14.79
CA THR A 158 6.31 24.17 -15.21
C THR A 158 5.04 24.10 -14.37
N ALA A 159 3.91 24.15 -15.03
CA ALA A 159 2.68 23.60 -14.47
C ALA A 159 3.01 22.21 -13.88
N GLY A 160 2.41 21.87 -12.74
CA GLY A 160 2.63 20.56 -12.15
C GLY A 160 2.45 19.46 -13.19
N HIS A 161 3.25 18.44 -13.11
CA HIS A 161 3.16 17.25 -13.97
C HIS A 161 3.44 16.00 -13.16
N GLY A 162 2.98 14.87 -13.64
CA GLY A 162 3.14 13.63 -12.93
C GLY A 162 3.12 12.40 -13.81
N CYS A 163 3.36 11.27 -13.18
CA CYS A 163 3.23 9.95 -13.78
C CYS A 163 2.41 9.05 -12.86
N LYS A 164 1.71 8.13 -13.45
CA LYS A 164 1.04 7.04 -12.74
C LYS A 164 1.44 5.71 -13.36
N LEU A 165 2.06 4.88 -12.53
CA LEU A 165 2.39 3.50 -12.85
C LEU A 165 1.30 2.61 -12.26
N VAL A 166 0.73 1.72 -13.07
CA VAL A 166 -0.24 0.73 -12.61
C VAL A 166 0.17 -0.66 -13.08
N LYS A 167 0.24 -1.58 -12.14
CA LYS A 167 0.31 -3.02 -12.40
C LYS A 167 -0.96 -3.67 -11.89
N SER A 168 -1.77 -4.22 -12.79
CA SER A 168 -2.99 -4.97 -12.45
C SER A 168 -2.68 -6.35 -11.88
N ALA A 169 -3.58 -6.89 -11.05
CA ALA A 169 -3.40 -8.18 -10.38
C ALA A 169 -3.26 -9.38 -11.34
N ASP A 170 -3.81 -9.27 -12.56
CA ASP A 170 -3.76 -10.28 -13.62
C ASP A 170 -2.49 -10.24 -14.47
N LYS A 171 -1.67 -9.19 -14.33
CA LYS A 171 -0.43 -9.03 -15.08
C LYS A 171 0.78 -9.46 -14.26
N ALA A 172 1.80 -9.99 -14.95
CA ALA A 172 3.09 -10.29 -14.34
C ALA A 172 3.88 -9.01 -14.02
N VAL A 173 4.89 -9.13 -13.17
CA VAL A 173 5.88 -8.08 -12.94
C VAL A 173 6.62 -7.79 -14.25
N GLY A 174 6.81 -6.52 -14.58
CA GLY A 174 7.38 -6.09 -15.86
C GLY A 174 6.34 -5.83 -16.97
N GLN A 175 5.04 -5.90 -16.65
CA GLN A 175 3.92 -5.59 -17.55
C GLN A 175 3.07 -4.43 -17.03
N GLU A 176 3.68 -3.48 -16.35
CA GLU A 176 3.06 -2.27 -15.83
C GLU A 176 2.72 -1.29 -16.96
N THR A 177 1.74 -0.45 -16.67
CA THR A 177 1.29 0.61 -17.59
C THR A 177 1.63 1.96 -17.00
N TYR A 178 2.18 2.85 -17.81
CA TYR A 178 2.49 4.22 -17.44
C TYR A 178 1.49 5.18 -18.06
N THR A 179 1.05 6.15 -17.28
CA THR A 179 0.17 7.23 -17.73
C THR A 179 0.76 8.55 -17.27
N THR A 180 0.96 9.47 -18.21
CA THR A 180 1.37 10.85 -17.89
C THR A 180 0.17 11.61 -17.33
N LEU A 181 0.40 12.41 -16.30
CA LEU A 181 -0.59 13.23 -15.63
C LEU A 181 -0.26 14.71 -15.90
N ASP A 182 -1.22 15.44 -16.45
CA ASP A 182 -1.01 16.82 -16.88
C ASP A 182 -1.84 17.83 -16.06
N ALA A 183 -2.76 17.35 -15.22
CA ALA A 183 -3.62 18.18 -14.41
C ALA A 183 -3.73 17.68 -12.96
N THR A 184 -3.91 18.59 -12.01
CA THR A 184 -4.12 18.25 -10.59
C THR A 184 -5.41 17.45 -10.35
N SER A 185 -6.38 17.49 -11.29
CA SER A 185 -7.56 16.63 -11.25
C SER A 185 -7.26 15.14 -11.46
N ASP A 186 -6.07 14.79 -11.93
CA ASP A 186 -5.66 13.42 -12.22
C ASP A 186 -5.07 12.72 -10.99
N ILE A 187 -4.83 13.45 -9.90
CA ILE A 187 -4.31 12.95 -8.63
C ILE A 187 -5.41 12.86 -7.58
N SER A 188 -5.18 12.04 -6.55
CA SER A 188 -6.11 11.94 -5.42
C SER A 188 -6.12 13.23 -4.58
N GLU A 189 -7.26 13.52 -3.94
CA GLU A 189 -7.38 14.64 -3.00
C GLU A 189 -6.34 14.54 -1.87
N ALA A 190 -6.11 13.33 -1.35
CA ALA A 190 -5.14 13.09 -0.28
C ALA A 190 -3.69 13.36 -0.72
N LEU A 191 -3.34 13.08 -1.98
CA LEU A 191 -2.03 13.43 -2.53
C LEU A 191 -1.91 14.95 -2.74
N SER A 192 -2.96 15.60 -3.22
CA SER A 192 -3.00 17.07 -3.37
C SER A 192 -2.81 17.76 -2.02
N ASP A 193 -3.52 17.35 -0.99
CA ASP A 193 -3.40 17.89 0.38
C ASP A 193 -1.98 17.71 0.95
N ALA A 194 -1.36 16.55 0.71
CA ALA A 194 0.01 16.30 1.15
C ALA A 194 1.02 17.22 0.45
N ILE A 195 0.82 17.52 -0.83
CA ILE A 195 1.65 18.45 -1.60
C ILE A 195 1.47 19.87 -1.08
N ASP A 196 0.23 20.31 -0.87
CA ASP A 196 -0.06 21.66 -0.37
C ASP A 196 0.53 21.89 1.03
N LYS A 197 0.46 20.87 1.90
CA LYS A 197 1.12 20.90 3.20
C LYS A 197 2.64 20.99 3.07
N GLY A 198 3.25 20.18 2.20
CA GLY A 198 4.69 20.23 1.95
C GLY A 198 5.13 21.56 1.39
N LEU A 199 4.36 22.18 0.49
CA LEU A 199 4.64 23.54 -0.02
C LEU A 199 4.55 24.60 1.08
N ALA A 200 3.61 24.48 2.01
CA ALA A 200 3.49 25.38 3.15
C ALA A 200 4.69 25.29 4.11
N GLU A 201 5.26 24.10 4.29
CA GLU A 201 6.46 23.88 5.11
C GLU A 201 7.73 24.46 4.46
N LEU A 202 7.75 24.60 3.11
CA LEU A 202 8.86 25.19 2.36
C LEU A 202 8.74 26.70 2.21
N SER A 203 7.61 27.29 2.53
CA SER A 203 7.34 28.74 2.43
C SER A 203 7.81 29.50 3.66
#